data_00a4797db39fdfad8133bc1468d0905c
#
_entry.id   00a4797db39fdfad8133bc1468d0905c
#
_cell.length_a   1.000
_cell.length_b   1.000
_cell.length_c   1.000
_cell.angle_alpha   90.00
_cell.angle_beta   90.00
_cell.angle_gamma   90.00
#
_symmetry.space_group_name_H-M   'P 1'
#
loop_
_entity.id
_entity.type
_entity.pdbx_description
1 polymer ?
#
loop_
_entity_poly.entity_id
_entity_poly.type
_entity_poly.pdbx_seq_one_letter_code
_entity_poly.pdbx_strand_id
1 'polypeptide(L)'
;SALQRHGAFHAMLATMALPLLCIVIIILFRACFTIRTKSETVLRGIAITFAAFVLLGLLYVGYGLSMPSGFNETPLLVDLIADYVQRLLPIGLLSGVEPAFVPVGLLSEIVYQCVGPMFWLVALCCAWGGLRDRSMINDAYRHRVDEIIGLGGESMSFMATWKGNDYWFSATGRSAIAYRVSYGIALTVTGPFGDPDEYEDDLRAFADFCTQRSLTPVFYSVHAEQRDELVSAGWNALDVGTEMVIDPAAWQTRGKKWQDVRTAINKAKRDGITDVLTTFKESPFSVQTQIREISAQWAGEKALPEMGFTLGGVDELVDPRVKLLYAVDTDGKVLGVTSWLPTYENGKVVGWTLDFMRHRTDSVNGIMEFLIARMAERLRDEGEVRFMSLSAAPLAGMSGEGHEQGESAVLDHVLQMVADIMEPAYGFHSLFRFKLKFHPDEAKVYICYPDPAKLPQISLAVAQAYVPSLTPAE
;
A
#
# COMPACT_ATOMS: atom_id res chain seq x y z
N SER A 1 -29.91 50.15 -26.61
CA SER A 1 -29.16 49.05 -27.26
C SER A 1 -27.67 49.03 -26.95
N ALA A 2 -26.93 50.15 -26.91
CA ALA A 2 -25.50 50.17 -26.57
C ALA A 2 -25.24 49.88 -25.08
N LEU A 3 -26.11 50.39 -24.17
CA LEU A 3 -26.05 50.12 -22.74
C LEU A 3 -26.34 48.64 -22.39
N GLN A 4 -27.22 47.97 -23.13
CA GLN A 4 -27.48 46.53 -22.96
C GLN A 4 -26.29 45.67 -23.40
N ARG A 5 -25.59 46.04 -24.48
CA ARG A 5 -24.37 45.36 -24.92
C ARG A 5 -23.20 45.54 -23.95
N HIS A 6 -23.06 46.71 -23.32
CA HIS A 6 -22.05 46.94 -22.28
C HIS A 6 -22.33 46.12 -21.01
N GLY A 7 -23.60 46.05 -20.58
CA GLY A 7 -23.99 45.26 -19.42
C GLY A 7 -23.75 43.75 -19.62
N ALA A 8 -24.06 43.21 -20.82
CA ALA A 8 -23.80 41.81 -21.16
C ALA A 8 -22.30 41.48 -21.24
N PHE A 9 -21.48 42.39 -21.75
CA PHE A 9 -20.02 42.23 -21.79
C PHE A 9 -19.38 42.19 -20.40
N HIS A 10 -19.84 43.09 -19.47
CA HIS A 10 -19.37 43.07 -18.08
C HIS A 10 -19.80 41.84 -17.32
N ALA A 11 -21.01 41.31 -17.55
CA ALA A 11 -21.49 40.06 -16.98
C ALA A 11 -20.67 38.86 -17.48
N MET A 12 -20.36 38.83 -18.76
CA MET A 12 -19.52 37.80 -19.38
C MET A 12 -18.07 37.84 -18.83
N LEU A 13 -17.48 39.03 -18.68
CA LEU A 13 -16.15 39.19 -18.04
C LEU A 13 -16.17 38.74 -16.57
N ALA A 14 -17.23 39.06 -15.82
CA ALA A 14 -17.33 38.64 -14.43
C ALA A 14 -17.46 37.11 -14.29
N THR A 15 -18.23 36.44 -15.16
CA THR A 15 -18.38 34.98 -15.15
C THR A 15 -17.08 34.24 -15.57
N MET A 16 -16.24 34.88 -16.41
CA MET A 16 -14.94 34.36 -16.81
C MET A 16 -13.80 34.64 -15.82
N ALA A 17 -13.95 35.69 -14.99
CA ALA A 17 -12.88 36.09 -14.08
C ALA A 17 -12.52 35.01 -13.07
N LEU A 18 -13.51 34.28 -12.51
CA LEU A 18 -13.29 33.23 -11.53
C LEU A 18 -12.59 32.00 -12.13
N PRO A 19 -13.04 31.40 -13.24
CA PRO A 19 -12.30 30.31 -13.91
C PRO A 19 -10.88 30.71 -14.33
N LEU A 20 -10.68 31.90 -14.87
CA LEU A 20 -9.36 32.37 -15.26
C LEU A 20 -8.45 32.57 -14.05
N LEU A 21 -8.97 33.11 -12.95
CA LEU A 21 -8.26 33.25 -11.69
C LEU A 21 -7.85 31.86 -11.15
N CYS A 22 -8.75 30.89 -11.17
CA CYS A 22 -8.44 29.51 -10.77
C CYS A 22 -7.32 28.91 -11.63
N ILE A 23 -7.37 29.09 -12.96
CA ILE A 23 -6.33 28.60 -13.87
C ILE A 23 -4.98 29.30 -13.54
N VAL A 24 -4.98 30.61 -13.31
CA VAL A 24 -3.77 31.34 -12.93
C VAL A 24 -3.21 30.84 -11.61
N ILE A 25 -4.05 30.62 -10.60
CA ILE A 25 -3.65 30.06 -9.31
C ILE A 25 -3.05 28.68 -9.49
N ILE A 26 -3.67 27.80 -10.28
CA ILE A 26 -3.14 26.43 -10.57
C ILE A 26 -1.77 26.51 -11.26
N ILE A 27 -1.61 27.42 -12.21
CA ILE A 27 -0.33 27.60 -12.92
C ILE A 27 0.76 28.16 -11.99
N LEU A 28 0.42 29.15 -11.16
CA LEU A 28 1.37 29.75 -10.21
C LEU A 28 1.82 28.76 -9.14
N PHE A 29 0.88 27.96 -8.65
CA PHE A 29 1.15 26.96 -7.60
C PHE A 29 1.36 25.53 -8.16
N ARG A 30 1.69 25.40 -9.45
CA ARG A 30 1.92 24.09 -10.09
C ARG A 30 2.94 23.21 -9.36
N ALA A 31 3.90 23.81 -8.67
CA ALA A 31 4.89 23.08 -7.87
C ALA A 31 4.29 22.41 -6.62
N CYS A 32 3.13 22.89 -6.15
CA CYS A 32 2.39 22.27 -5.04
C CYS A 32 1.58 21.04 -5.47
N PHE A 33 1.34 20.88 -6.79
CA PHE A 33 0.63 19.73 -7.34
C PHE A 33 1.64 18.62 -7.65
N THR A 34 2.00 17.85 -6.64
CA THR A 34 3.02 16.80 -6.74
C THR A 34 2.46 15.45 -7.20
N ILE A 35 1.13 15.33 -7.35
CA ILE A 35 0.46 14.11 -7.79
C ILE A 35 0.71 13.93 -9.29
N ARG A 36 1.42 12.86 -9.66
CA ARG A 36 1.58 12.46 -11.07
C ARG A 36 0.69 11.25 -11.34
N THR A 37 -0.20 11.39 -12.31
CA THR A 37 -1.03 10.29 -12.81
C THR A 37 -0.30 9.54 -13.92
N LYS A 38 -0.56 8.23 -14.07
CA LYS A 38 -0.05 7.45 -15.23
C LYS A 38 -0.40 8.12 -16.53
N SER A 39 0.56 8.22 -17.44
CA SER A 39 0.30 8.62 -18.81
C SER A 39 -0.78 7.73 -19.49
N GLU A 40 -0.79 6.43 -19.18
CA GLU A 40 -1.82 5.51 -19.70
C GLU A 40 -3.22 5.81 -19.18
N THR A 41 -3.38 6.13 -17.89
CA THR A 41 -4.68 6.49 -17.30
C THR A 41 -5.17 7.83 -17.86
N VAL A 42 -4.26 8.79 -18.02
CA VAL A 42 -4.58 10.07 -18.67
C VAL A 42 -4.99 9.86 -20.12
N LEU A 43 -4.23 9.08 -20.89
CA LEU A 43 -4.55 8.77 -22.28
C LEU A 43 -5.89 8.03 -22.42
N ARG A 44 -6.17 7.06 -21.55
CA ARG A 44 -7.48 6.39 -21.50
C ARG A 44 -8.61 7.35 -21.17
N GLY A 45 -8.42 8.22 -20.18
CA GLY A 45 -9.41 9.26 -19.82
C GLY A 45 -9.68 10.21 -20.98
N ILE A 46 -8.65 10.68 -21.67
CA ILE A 46 -8.76 11.51 -22.88
C ILE A 46 -9.50 10.73 -23.99
N ALA A 47 -9.13 9.48 -24.23
CA ALA A 47 -9.76 8.65 -25.26
C ALA A 47 -11.25 8.41 -24.98
N ILE A 48 -11.63 8.11 -23.73
CA ILE A 48 -13.03 7.93 -23.31
C ILE A 48 -13.81 9.25 -23.47
N THR A 49 -13.24 10.38 -23.02
CA THR A 49 -13.88 11.70 -23.15
C THR A 49 -14.06 12.08 -24.62
N PHE A 50 -13.06 11.79 -25.46
CA PHE A 50 -13.17 12.02 -26.91
C PHE A 50 -14.20 11.09 -27.58
N ALA A 51 -14.24 9.82 -27.21
CA ALA A 51 -15.25 8.88 -27.68
C ALA A 51 -16.67 9.32 -27.27
N ALA A 52 -16.83 9.80 -26.03
CA ALA A 52 -18.09 10.38 -25.54
C ALA A 52 -18.49 11.64 -26.33
N PHE A 53 -17.52 12.52 -26.62
CA PHE A 53 -17.75 13.68 -27.49
C PHE A 53 -18.29 13.28 -28.88
N VAL A 54 -17.64 12.32 -29.52
CA VAL A 54 -18.07 11.87 -30.85
C VAL A 54 -19.44 11.16 -30.81
N LEU A 55 -19.62 10.25 -29.85
CA LEU A 55 -20.87 9.49 -29.72
C LEU A 55 -22.06 10.37 -29.41
N LEU A 56 -21.94 11.27 -28.41
CA LEU A 56 -23.01 12.23 -28.08
C LEU A 56 -23.31 13.16 -29.23
N GLY A 57 -22.29 13.61 -29.95
CA GLY A 57 -22.47 14.44 -31.15
C GLY A 57 -23.23 13.71 -32.26
N LEU A 58 -22.87 12.44 -32.56
CA LEU A 58 -23.57 11.61 -33.53
C LEU A 58 -25.04 11.37 -33.13
N LEU A 59 -25.30 11.08 -31.85
CA LEU A 59 -26.66 10.89 -31.35
C LEU A 59 -27.46 12.20 -31.41
N TYR A 60 -26.87 13.32 -31.08
CA TYR A 60 -27.50 14.64 -31.09
C TYR A 60 -27.87 15.05 -32.53
N VAL A 61 -26.89 15.01 -33.43
CA VAL A 61 -27.10 15.35 -34.88
C VAL A 61 -28.01 14.34 -35.51
N GLY A 62 -27.84 13.04 -35.26
CA GLY A 62 -28.71 11.98 -35.79
C GLY A 62 -30.18 12.16 -35.37
N TYR A 63 -30.41 12.51 -34.10
CA TYR A 63 -31.75 12.81 -33.59
C TYR A 63 -32.36 14.05 -34.32
N GLY A 64 -31.60 15.17 -34.41
CA GLY A 64 -32.04 16.40 -35.04
C GLY A 64 -32.41 16.21 -36.51
N LEU A 65 -31.67 15.39 -37.25
CA LEU A 65 -31.96 15.06 -38.66
C LEU A 65 -33.13 14.10 -38.80
N SER A 66 -33.32 13.17 -37.86
CA SER A 66 -34.37 12.14 -37.93
C SER A 66 -35.75 12.65 -37.46
N MET A 67 -35.77 13.65 -36.58
CA MET A 67 -36.98 14.20 -35.97
C MET A 67 -37.08 15.73 -36.14
N PRO A 68 -37.11 16.25 -37.37
CA PRO A 68 -37.15 17.70 -37.60
C PRO A 68 -38.40 18.37 -37.04
N SER A 69 -39.51 17.63 -36.93
CA SER A 69 -40.75 18.13 -36.28
C SER A 69 -40.66 18.36 -34.78
N GLY A 70 -39.56 17.91 -34.14
CA GLY A 70 -39.29 18.16 -32.72
C GLY A 70 -38.69 19.54 -32.45
N PHE A 71 -38.55 20.39 -33.47
CA PHE A 71 -37.97 21.73 -33.36
C PHE A 71 -38.91 22.75 -34.01
N ASN A 72 -38.81 24.02 -33.55
CA ASN A 72 -39.63 25.12 -34.11
C ASN A 72 -39.32 25.44 -35.58
N GLU A 73 -38.08 25.22 -35.98
CA GLU A 73 -37.60 25.34 -37.35
C GLU A 73 -36.79 24.06 -37.70
N THR A 74 -36.78 23.65 -38.99
CA THR A 74 -36.02 22.48 -39.41
C THR A 74 -34.52 22.75 -39.33
N PRO A 75 -33.79 22.11 -38.39
CA PRO A 75 -32.38 22.42 -38.20
C PRO A 75 -31.55 21.90 -39.39
N LEU A 76 -30.65 22.73 -39.89
CA LEU A 76 -29.63 22.28 -40.85
C LEU A 76 -28.50 21.54 -40.16
N LEU A 77 -27.81 20.68 -40.89
CA LEU A 77 -26.67 19.92 -40.33
C LEU A 77 -25.60 20.82 -39.66
N VAL A 78 -25.31 21.95 -40.29
CA VAL A 78 -24.32 22.91 -39.79
C VAL A 78 -24.78 23.53 -38.48
N ASP A 79 -26.07 23.87 -38.36
CA ASP A 79 -26.65 24.46 -37.16
C ASP A 79 -26.65 23.46 -36.00
N LEU A 80 -26.96 22.18 -36.27
CA LEU A 80 -26.90 21.11 -35.27
C LEU A 80 -25.49 20.88 -34.74
N ILE A 81 -24.48 20.88 -35.61
CA ILE A 81 -23.07 20.73 -35.20
C ILE A 81 -22.62 21.93 -34.38
N ALA A 82 -22.96 23.16 -34.81
CA ALA A 82 -22.61 24.38 -34.11
C ALA A 82 -23.27 24.45 -32.74
N ASP A 83 -24.56 24.13 -32.64
CA ASP A 83 -25.30 24.08 -31.38
C ASP A 83 -24.76 23.00 -30.45
N TYR A 84 -24.44 21.80 -30.94
CA TYR A 84 -23.81 20.73 -30.16
C TYR A 84 -22.53 21.22 -29.48
N VAL A 85 -21.61 21.83 -30.23
CA VAL A 85 -20.35 22.34 -29.67
C VAL A 85 -20.62 23.46 -28.66
N GLN A 86 -21.58 24.36 -28.93
CA GLN A 86 -21.95 25.42 -28.01
C GLN A 86 -22.48 24.89 -26.68
N ARG A 87 -23.24 23.77 -26.68
CA ARG A 87 -23.77 23.14 -25.44
C ARG A 87 -22.74 22.50 -24.58
N LEU A 88 -21.56 22.20 -25.09
CA LEU A 88 -20.45 21.71 -24.33
C LEU A 88 -19.69 22.85 -23.59
N LEU A 89 -19.91 24.09 -23.99
CA LEU A 89 -19.31 25.24 -23.36
C LEU A 89 -20.08 25.62 -22.08
N PRO A 90 -19.39 26.11 -21.01
CA PRO A 90 -20.05 26.60 -19.82
C PRO A 90 -21.08 27.68 -20.14
N ILE A 91 -22.25 27.59 -19.50
CA ILE A 91 -23.43 28.46 -19.76
C ILE A 91 -23.09 29.96 -19.77
N GLY A 92 -22.10 30.39 -18.99
CA GLY A 92 -21.67 31.82 -18.97
C GLY A 92 -21.01 32.30 -20.27
N LEU A 93 -20.53 31.43 -21.14
CA LEU A 93 -19.97 31.78 -22.45
C LEU A 93 -21.03 31.96 -23.51
N LEU A 94 -22.25 31.51 -23.28
CA LEU A 94 -23.37 31.49 -24.24
C LEU A 94 -24.33 32.64 -24.04
N SER A 95 -24.12 33.50 -23.04
CA SER A 95 -25.01 34.65 -22.81
C SER A 95 -24.88 35.65 -23.94
N GLY A 96 -25.82 35.60 -24.90
CA GLY A 96 -25.91 36.51 -26.02
C GLY A 96 -25.89 35.83 -27.39
N VAL A 97 -25.82 34.49 -27.47
CA VAL A 97 -26.00 33.74 -28.71
C VAL A 97 -27.46 33.29 -28.79
N GLU A 98 -28.21 33.84 -29.76
CA GLU A 98 -29.57 33.38 -30.04
C GLU A 98 -29.48 31.97 -30.66
N PRO A 99 -30.24 30.97 -30.13
CA PRO A 99 -30.26 29.66 -30.68
C PRO A 99 -30.91 29.66 -32.07
N ALA A 100 -30.29 28.96 -33.06
CA ALA A 100 -30.81 28.86 -34.40
C ALA A 100 -32.14 28.08 -34.48
N PHE A 101 -32.43 27.24 -33.48
CA PHE A 101 -33.67 26.48 -33.32
C PHE A 101 -33.93 26.17 -31.87
N VAL A 102 -35.20 25.94 -31.51
CA VAL A 102 -35.65 25.63 -30.16
C VAL A 102 -36.41 24.31 -30.13
N PRO A 103 -36.21 23.42 -29.17
CA PRO A 103 -36.91 22.16 -29.07
C PRO A 103 -38.40 22.38 -28.78
N VAL A 104 -39.25 21.61 -29.43
CA VAL A 104 -40.71 21.61 -29.25
C VAL A 104 -41.14 20.19 -28.92
N GLY A 105 -41.24 19.90 -27.66
CA GLY A 105 -41.62 18.57 -27.18
C GLY A 105 -40.61 17.95 -26.18
N LEU A 106 -41.16 17.15 -25.28
CA LEU A 106 -40.41 16.63 -24.14
C LEU A 106 -39.12 15.88 -24.55
N LEU A 107 -39.18 15.05 -25.60
CA LEU A 107 -38.04 14.23 -26.02
C LEU A 107 -36.91 15.10 -26.59
N SER A 108 -37.28 16.07 -27.45
CA SER A 108 -36.33 17.02 -28.03
C SER A 108 -35.70 17.89 -26.96
N GLU A 109 -36.48 18.31 -25.96
CA GLU A 109 -36.00 19.10 -24.83
C GLU A 109 -35.00 18.31 -23.96
N ILE A 110 -35.27 17.04 -23.65
CA ILE A 110 -34.36 16.16 -22.92
C ILE A 110 -33.04 16.01 -23.69
N VAL A 111 -33.08 15.64 -24.99
CA VAL A 111 -31.86 15.50 -25.77
C VAL A 111 -31.08 16.79 -25.88
N TYR A 112 -31.80 17.92 -26.07
CA TYR A 112 -31.21 19.24 -26.16
C TYR A 112 -30.55 19.72 -24.88
N GLN A 113 -31.16 19.48 -23.70
CA GLN A 113 -30.61 19.94 -22.42
C GLN A 113 -29.63 18.99 -21.79
N CYS A 114 -29.74 17.67 -22.00
CA CYS A 114 -28.91 16.68 -21.32
C CYS A 114 -27.54 16.43 -21.96
N VAL A 115 -27.34 16.77 -23.23
CA VAL A 115 -26.10 16.44 -23.93
C VAL A 115 -24.87 17.08 -23.33
N GLY A 116 -24.93 18.35 -22.91
CA GLY A 116 -23.83 19.04 -22.22
C GLY A 116 -23.52 18.46 -20.83
N PRO A 117 -24.52 18.37 -19.93
CA PRO A 117 -24.34 17.72 -18.62
C PRO A 117 -23.80 16.29 -18.72
N MET A 118 -24.26 15.46 -19.65
CA MET A 118 -23.76 14.09 -19.86
C MET A 118 -22.27 14.07 -20.27
N PHE A 119 -21.88 14.95 -21.20
CA PHE A 119 -20.47 15.07 -21.58
C PHE A 119 -19.60 15.44 -20.39
N TRP A 120 -19.99 16.46 -19.62
CA TRP A 120 -19.23 16.91 -18.46
C TRP A 120 -19.19 15.88 -17.33
N LEU A 121 -20.27 15.11 -17.15
CA LEU A 121 -20.28 14.01 -16.20
C LEU A 121 -19.20 12.95 -16.57
N VAL A 122 -19.12 12.55 -17.83
CA VAL A 122 -18.09 11.62 -18.30
C VAL A 122 -16.70 12.20 -18.13
N ALA A 123 -16.48 13.46 -18.52
CA ALA A 123 -15.20 14.15 -18.38
C ALA A 123 -14.74 14.23 -16.90
N LEU A 124 -15.65 14.58 -15.99
CA LEU A 124 -15.39 14.66 -14.55
C LEU A 124 -15.12 13.27 -13.94
N CYS A 125 -15.87 12.24 -14.36
CA CYS A 125 -15.60 10.86 -13.94
C CYS A 125 -14.21 10.38 -14.39
N CYS A 126 -13.80 10.68 -15.62
CA CYS A 126 -12.46 10.36 -16.11
C CYS A 126 -11.38 11.13 -15.35
N ALA A 127 -11.58 12.43 -15.09
CA ALA A 127 -10.66 13.24 -14.30
C ALA A 127 -10.54 12.71 -12.86
N TRP A 128 -11.66 12.36 -12.22
CA TRP A 128 -11.69 11.74 -10.88
C TRP A 128 -10.97 10.41 -10.87
N GLY A 129 -11.18 9.53 -11.85
CA GLY A 129 -10.46 8.29 -12.01
C GLY A 129 -8.95 8.49 -12.11
N GLY A 130 -8.52 9.52 -12.85
CA GLY A 130 -7.12 9.90 -12.96
C GLY A 130 -6.52 10.41 -11.63
N LEU A 131 -7.27 11.16 -10.84
CA LEU A 131 -6.85 11.62 -9.52
C LEU A 131 -6.77 10.49 -8.49
N ARG A 132 -7.59 9.44 -8.65
CA ARG A 132 -7.66 8.29 -7.76
C ARG A 132 -6.55 7.26 -8.04
N ASP A 133 -6.01 7.23 -9.26
CA ASP A 133 -4.96 6.28 -9.67
C ASP A 133 -3.57 6.74 -9.19
N ARG A 134 -3.33 6.55 -7.90
CA ARG A 134 -2.06 6.89 -7.22
C ARG A 134 -0.95 5.83 -7.40
N SER A 135 -1.23 4.72 -8.08
CA SER A 135 -0.42 3.50 -8.01
C SER A 135 0.91 3.52 -8.79
N MET A 136 1.42 4.65 -9.24
CA MET A 136 2.23 4.66 -10.45
C MET A 136 3.57 5.35 -10.48
N ILE A 137 4.08 5.76 -9.37
CA ILE A 137 5.51 6.13 -9.32
C ILE A 137 6.37 4.87 -9.08
N ASN A 138 5.72 3.79 -8.68
CA ASN A 138 6.35 2.59 -8.14
C ASN A 138 7.27 1.82 -9.12
N ASP A 139 6.86 1.62 -10.38
CA ASP A 139 7.66 0.78 -11.28
C ASP A 139 8.95 1.48 -11.75
N ALA A 140 8.95 2.82 -11.86
CA ALA A 140 10.13 3.59 -12.27
C ALA A 140 11.23 3.58 -11.19
N TYR A 141 10.86 3.45 -9.91
CA TYR A 141 11.81 3.44 -8.80
C TYR A 141 12.19 2.04 -8.34
N ARG A 142 11.49 1.00 -8.77
CA ARG A 142 11.71 -0.38 -8.32
C ARG A 142 13.14 -0.84 -8.51
N HIS A 143 13.72 -0.59 -9.67
CA HIS A 143 15.11 -0.95 -9.96
C HIS A 143 16.08 -0.25 -8.99
N ARG A 144 15.84 1.03 -8.72
CA ARG A 144 16.66 1.81 -7.79
C ARG A 144 16.51 1.32 -6.34
N VAL A 145 15.28 0.96 -5.93
CA VAL A 145 15.04 0.36 -4.61
C VAL A 145 15.76 -0.97 -4.48
N ASP A 146 15.74 -1.80 -5.53
CA ASP A 146 16.44 -3.09 -5.55
C ASP A 146 17.97 -2.93 -5.46
N GLU A 147 18.53 -1.87 -6.02
CA GLU A 147 19.96 -1.53 -5.87
C GLU A 147 20.27 -1.07 -4.44
N ILE A 148 19.48 -0.13 -3.91
CA ILE A 148 19.70 0.45 -2.58
C ILE A 148 19.52 -0.58 -1.48
N ILE A 149 18.50 -1.46 -1.53
CA ILE A 149 18.29 -2.48 -0.51
C ILE A 149 19.48 -3.44 -0.43
N GLY A 150 20.21 -3.64 -1.53
CA GLY A 150 21.41 -4.44 -1.58
C GLY A 150 22.60 -3.83 -0.79
N LEU A 151 22.61 -2.53 -0.55
CA LEU A 151 23.66 -1.87 0.22
C LEU A 151 23.54 -2.16 1.71
N GLY A 152 22.30 -2.14 2.25
CA GLY A 152 22.08 -2.41 3.66
C GLY A 152 20.61 -2.29 4.06
N GLY A 153 20.33 -2.73 5.27
CA GLY A 153 19.01 -2.65 5.87
C GLY A 153 18.92 -3.47 7.16
N GLU A 154 17.82 -3.31 7.85
CA GLU A 154 17.48 -4.12 9.02
C GLU A 154 16.71 -5.38 8.60
N SER A 155 16.39 -6.24 9.54
CA SER A 155 15.71 -7.53 9.34
C SER A 155 14.42 -7.42 8.50
N MET A 156 13.63 -6.36 8.70
CA MET A 156 12.37 -6.16 8.01
C MET A 156 12.45 -5.22 6.81
N SER A 157 13.62 -4.65 6.49
CA SER A 157 13.77 -3.65 5.43
C SER A 157 13.40 -4.17 4.04
N PHE A 158 13.51 -5.48 3.78
CA PHE A 158 13.11 -6.06 2.50
C PHE A 158 11.62 -5.85 2.17
N MET A 159 10.76 -5.68 3.17
CA MET A 159 9.34 -5.34 2.99
C MET A 159 9.13 -3.99 2.30
N ALA A 160 10.14 -3.11 2.31
CA ALA A 160 10.14 -1.87 1.54
C ALA A 160 10.01 -2.10 0.02
N THR A 161 10.44 -3.25 -0.50
CA THR A 161 10.36 -3.60 -1.94
C THR A 161 8.95 -3.97 -2.40
N TRP A 162 8.00 -4.15 -1.48
CA TRP A 162 6.65 -4.62 -1.78
C TRP A 162 5.80 -3.54 -2.47
N LYS A 163 4.75 -3.97 -3.17
CA LYS A 163 3.83 -3.08 -3.88
C LYS A 163 3.07 -2.17 -2.93
N GLY A 164 2.75 -0.97 -3.41
CA GLY A 164 1.93 0.01 -2.69
C GLY A 164 2.70 0.96 -1.80
N ASN A 165 4.03 0.89 -1.76
CA ASN A 165 4.88 1.84 -1.06
C ASN A 165 5.30 2.97 -1.99
N ASP A 166 5.32 4.19 -1.49
CA ASP A 166 6.02 5.35 -2.05
C ASP A 166 7.44 5.40 -1.48
N TYR A 167 8.35 6.12 -2.14
CA TYR A 167 9.74 6.17 -1.73
C TYR A 167 10.25 7.60 -1.65
N TRP A 168 10.95 7.88 -0.57
CA TRP A 168 11.86 9.00 -0.47
C TRP A 168 13.29 8.49 -0.63
N PHE A 169 14.11 9.24 -1.36
CA PHE A 169 15.53 8.91 -1.59
C PHE A 169 16.40 10.00 -1.01
N SER A 170 17.49 9.62 -0.37
CA SER A 170 18.52 10.57 0.11
C SER A 170 19.10 11.40 -1.03
N ALA A 171 19.73 12.51 -0.68
CA ALA A 171 20.38 13.39 -1.65
C ALA A 171 21.51 12.69 -2.41
N THR A 172 22.20 11.75 -1.78
CA THR A 172 23.27 10.93 -2.38
C THR A 172 22.70 9.83 -3.26
N GLY A 173 21.44 9.42 -3.02
CA GLY A 173 20.78 8.31 -3.68
C GLY A 173 21.24 6.92 -3.23
N ARG A 174 21.96 6.83 -2.09
CA ARG A 174 22.49 5.58 -1.53
C ARG A 174 21.60 4.99 -0.46
N SER A 175 20.65 5.78 0.04
CA SER A 175 19.64 5.34 1.00
C SER A 175 18.23 5.78 0.61
N ALA A 176 17.22 5.15 1.21
CA ALA A 176 15.83 5.45 0.95
C ALA A 176 14.94 5.09 2.15
N ILE A 177 13.74 5.65 2.17
CA ILE A 177 12.66 5.31 3.10
C ILE A 177 11.41 4.98 2.30
N ALA A 178 10.84 3.79 2.55
CA ALA A 178 9.56 3.39 2.00
C ALA A 178 8.43 3.82 2.93
N TYR A 179 7.38 4.43 2.38
CA TYR A 179 6.26 4.93 3.18
C TYR A 179 4.93 4.83 2.43
N ARG A 180 3.83 4.95 3.16
CA ARG A 180 2.46 5.05 2.61
C ARG A 180 1.81 6.32 3.13
N VAL A 181 1.00 6.98 2.30
CA VAL A 181 0.30 8.19 2.70
C VAL A 181 -1.19 7.92 2.86
N SER A 182 -1.71 8.18 4.07
CA SER A 182 -3.14 8.16 4.35
C SER A 182 -3.48 9.12 5.50
N TYR A 183 -4.64 9.76 5.46
CA TYR A 183 -5.11 10.72 6.48
C TYR A 183 -4.10 11.83 6.82
N GLY A 184 -3.25 12.24 5.84
CA GLY A 184 -2.20 13.23 6.07
C GLY A 184 -0.97 12.70 6.82
N ILE A 185 -0.91 11.39 7.07
CA ILE A 185 0.22 10.69 7.69
C ILE A 185 1.08 10.05 6.61
N ALA A 186 2.39 10.26 6.66
CA ALA A 186 3.40 9.50 5.93
C ALA A 186 3.94 8.40 6.85
N LEU A 187 3.35 7.22 6.77
CA LEU A 187 3.67 6.06 7.61
C LEU A 187 4.77 5.24 6.92
N THR A 188 5.94 5.12 7.54
CA THR A 188 7.02 4.30 6.98
C THR A 188 6.75 2.81 7.18
N VAL A 189 7.35 1.97 6.32
CA VAL A 189 7.26 0.50 6.45
C VAL A 189 8.19 0.02 7.57
N THR A 190 9.41 0.55 7.56
CA THR A 190 10.47 0.36 8.57
C THR A 190 11.27 1.67 8.65
N GLY A 191 12.45 1.66 9.27
CA GLY A 191 13.43 2.72 9.19
C GLY A 191 14.03 2.90 7.77
N PRO A 192 15.07 3.74 7.63
CA PRO A 192 15.86 3.86 6.41
C PRO A 192 16.47 2.52 6.00
N PHE A 193 16.73 2.36 4.71
CA PHE A 193 17.51 1.26 4.16
C PHE A 193 18.49 1.76 3.10
N GLY A 194 19.58 1.04 2.88
CA GLY A 194 20.67 1.42 2.00
C GLY A 194 21.97 1.59 2.79
N ASP A 195 22.67 2.71 2.61
CA ASP A 195 23.92 2.99 3.30
C ASP A 195 23.67 3.32 4.79
N PRO A 196 24.15 2.49 5.75
CA PRO A 196 23.92 2.73 7.16
C PRO A 196 24.51 4.05 7.68
N ASP A 197 25.56 4.57 7.07
CA ASP A 197 26.19 5.82 7.49
C ASP A 197 25.29 7.05 7.26
N GLU A 198 24.21 6.90 6.47
CA GLU A 198 23.25 7.97 6.18
C GLU A 198 21.99 7.96 7.05
N TYR A 199 21.73 6.89 7.81
CA TYR A 199 20.42 6.68 8.46
C TYR A 199 20.01 7.80 9.41
N GLU A 200 20.94 8.33 10.19
CA GLU A 200 20.64 9.43 11.14
C GLU A 200 20.21 10.70 10.40
N ASP A 201 20.92 11.08 9.33
CA ASP A 201 20.58 12.23 8.51
C ASP A 201 19.29 12.00 7.70
N ASP A 202 19.03 10.76 7.27
CA ASP A 202 17.84 10.39 6.53
C ASP A 202 16.55 10.54 7.36
N LEU A 203 16.59 10.18 8.63
CA LEU A 203 15.45 10.37 9.53
C LEU A 203 15.02 11.83 9.59
N ARG A 204 15.99 12.76 9.72
CA ARG A 204 15.73 14.20 9.76
C ARG A 204 15.29 14.74 8.39
N ALA A 205 15.97 14.35 7.32
CA ALA A 205 15.68 14.82 5.97
C ALA A 205 14.30 14.33 5.48
N PHE A 206 13.90 13.11 5.83
CA PHE A 206 12.55 12.62 5.55
C PHE A 206 11.47 13.36 6.35
N ALA A 207 11.73 13.70 7.61
CA ALA A 207 10.81 14.50 8.40
C ALA A 207 10.60 15.90 7.79
N ASP A 208 11.66 16.54 7.34
CA ASP A 208 11.61 17.82 6.62
C ASP A 208 10.86 17.71 5.29
N PHE A 209 11.11 16.65 4.53
CA PHE A 209 10.39 16.35 3.28
C PHE A 209 8.88 16.22 3.51
N CYS A 210 8.46 15.54 4.57
CA CYS A 210 7.07 15.39 4.94
C CYS A 210 6.45 16.73 5.33
N THR A 211 7.14 17.51 6.17
CA THR A 211 6.69 18.82 6.63
C THR A 211 6.47 19.79 5.47
N GLN A 212 7.38 19.84 4.50
CA GLN A 212 7.24 20.64 3.28
C GLN A 212 6.02 20.26 2.43
N ARG A 213 5.47 19.06 2.61
CA ARG A 213 4.29 18.53 1.91
C ARG A 213 3.03 18.49 2.76
N SER A 214 3.07 19.13 3.94
CA SER A 214 1.97 19.11 4.91
C SER A 214 1.57 17.67 5.33
N LEU A 215 2.53 16.76 5.36
CA LEU A 215 2.38 15.41 5.87
C LEU A 215 3.00 15.31 7.26
N THR A 216 2.41 14.51 8.11
CA THR A 216 2.99 14.14 9.41
C THR A 216 3.80 12.86 9.23
N PRO A 217 5.14 12.90 9.41
CA PRO A 217 5.98 11.71 9.34
C PRO A 217 5.75 10.82 10.56
N VAL A 218 5.64 9.51 10.32
CA VAL A 218 5.53 8.50 11.37
C VAL A 218 6.43 7.33 11.00
N PHE A 219 7.43 7.07 11.83
CA PHE A 219 8.32 5.93 11.65
C PHE A 219 7.74 4.72 12.36
N TYR A 220 7.42 3.69 11.59
CA TYR A 220 6.80 2.46 12.10
C TYR A 220 7.79 1.30 12.07
N SER A 221 7.74 0.45 13.09
CA SER A 221 8.59 -0.74 13.20
C SER A 221 10.09 -0.46 13.14
N VAL A 222 10.52 0.59 13.87
CA VAL A 222 11.94 0.95 14.02
C VAL A 222 12.53 0.38 15.30
N HIS A 223 13.82 0.09 15.29
CA HIS A 223 14.54 -0.44 16.45
C HIS A 223 15.03 0.65 17.42
N ALA A 224 15.62 0.23 18.54
CA ALA A 224 15.99 1.10 19.63
C ALA A 224 16.95 2.22 19.20
N GLU A 225 17.90 1.96 18.30
CA GLU A 225 18.88 2.93 17.83
C GLU A 225 18.20 4.12 17.15
N GLN A 226 17.34 3.86 16.17
CA GLN A 226 16.57 4.91 15.47
C GLN A 226 15.56 5.59 16.38
N ARG A 227 14.92 4.81 17.29
CA ARG A 227 14.03 5.36 18.30
C ARG A 227 14.76 6.37 19.17
N ASP A 228 15.96 6.06 19.67
CA ASP A 228 16.74 6.93 20.56
C ASP A 228 17.14 8.22 19.85
N GLU A 229 17.51 8.16 18.58
CA GLU A 229 17.78 9.33 17.76
C GLU A 229 16.54 10.23 17.63
N LEU A 230 15.39 9.66 17.29
CA LEU A 230 14.13 10.41 17.14
C LEU A 230 13.67 11.00 18.47
N VAL A 231 13.79 10.26 19.58
CA VAL A 231 13.44 10.76 20.91
C VAL A 231 14.37 11.90 21.33
N SER A 232 15.68 11.82 21.04
CA SER A 232 16.62 12.92 21.28
C SER A 232 16.25 14.19 20.52
N ALA A 233 15.62 14.03 19.35
CA ALA A 233 15.08 15.13 18.54
C ALA A 233 13.68 15.61 19.00
N GLY A 234 13.15 15.10 20.13
CA GLY A 234 11.89 15.54 20.74
C GLY A 234 10.65 14.77 20.23
N TRP A 235 10.82 13.62 19.59
CA TRP A 235 9.72 12.78 19.16
C TRP A 235 9.22 11.89 20.29
N ASN A 236 7.98 11.44 20.17
CA ASN A 236 7.38 10.44 21.03
C ASN A 236 7.61 9.05 20.43
N ALA A 237 7.76 8.04 21.28
CA ALA A 237 7.94 6.65 20.87
C ALA A 237 7.05 5.73 21.69
N LEU A 238 6.53 4.69 21.06
CA LEU A 238 5.72 3.64 21.68
C LEU A 238 6.18 2.28 21.21
N ASP A 239 6.20 1.33 22.12
CA ASP A 239 6.42 -0.08 21.85
C ASP A 239 5.21 -0.64 21.09
N VAL A 240 5.43 -1.13 19.86
CA VAL A 240 4.37 -1.71 19.02
C VAL A 240 4.57 -3.19 18.77
N GLY A 241 5.62 -3.78 19.33
CA GLY A 241 5.86 -5.21 19.22
C GLY A 241 7.27 -5.64 19.57
N THR A 242 7.50 -6.92 19.46
CA THR A 242 8.79 -7.54 19.75
C THR A 242 9.23 -8.38 18.57
N GLU A 243 10.37 -8.06 18.01
CA GLU A 243 11.07 -8.92 17.05
C GLU A 243 11.82 -10.01 17.78
N MET A 244 11.79 -11.21 17.22
CA MET A 244 12.43 -12.39 17.79
C MET A 244 13.56 -12.86 16.88
N VAL A 245 14.77 -12.75 17.37
CA VAL A 245 16.00 -12.99 16.61
C VAL A 245 16.74 -14.22 17.17
N ILE A 246 17.20 -15.08 16.28
CA ILE A 246 17.98 -16.27 16.59
C ILE A 246 19.38 -16.09 16.00
N ASP A 247 20.40 -16.36 16.79
CA ASP A 247 21.77 -16.56 16.30
C ASP A 247 21.90 -17.99 15.75
N PRO A 248 22.01 -18.18 14.41
CA PRO A 248 22.14 -19.49 13.83
C PRO A 248 23.42 -20.24 14.29
N ALA A 249 24.51 -19.52 14.55
CA ALA A 249 25.76 -20.15 14.99
C ALA A 249 25.62 -20.79 16.39
N ALA A 250 24.78 -20.21 17.26
CA ALA A 250 24.48 -20.75 18.57
C ALA A 250 23.32 -21.78 18.56
N TRP A 251 22.70 -22.03 17.39
CA TRP A 251 21.54 -22.90 17.29
C TRP A 251 21.81 -24.33 17.71
N GLN A 252 20.99 -24.82 18.61
CA GLN A 252 21.00 -26.20 19.08
C GLN A 252 19.63 -26.62 19.58
N THR A 253 19.38 -27.92 19.71
CA THR A 253 18.11 -28.46 20.25
C THR A 253 18.34 -29.38 21.46
N ARG A 254 19.45 -29.24 22.17
CA ARG A 254 19.78 -30.06 23.35
C ARG A 254 19.14 -29.52 24.62
N GLY A 255 18.82 -30.40 25.56
CA GLY A 255 18.27 -30.04 26.86
C GLY A 255 16.73 -30.01 26.91
N LYS A 256 16.17 -29.91 28.13
CA LYS A 256 14.71 -30.02 28.37
C LYS A 256 13.90 -28.90 27.70
N LYS A 257 14.45 -27.70 27.67
CA LYS A 257 13.80 -26.52 27.07
C LYS A 257 13.45 -26.68 25.59
N TRP A 258 14.18 -27.54 24.86
CA TRP A 258 14.01 -27.81 23.42
C TRP A 258 13.12 -29.03 23.13
N GLN A 259 12.40 -29.55 24.13
CA GLN A 259 11.64 -30.81 23.99
C GLN A 259 10.61 -30.72 22.88
N ASP A 260 9.87 -29.64 22.78
CA ASP A 260 8.78 -29.45 21.80
C ASP A 260 9.36 -29.46 20.37
N VAL A 261 10.42 -28.68 20.13
CA VAL A 261 11.10 -28.61 18.83
C VAL A 261 11.67 -29.96 18.43
N ARG A 262 12.37 -30.66 19.34
CA ARG A 262 12.88 -32.02 19.06
C ARG A 262 11.78 -33.03 18.78
N THR A 263 10.66 -32.92 19.49
CA THR A 263 9.50 -33.81 19.28
C THR A 263 8.96 -33.60 17.86
N ALA A 264 8.84 -32.35 17.39
CA ALA A 264 8.42 -32.01 16.05
C ALA A 264 9.37 -32.58 14.99
N ILE A 265 10.70 -32.37 15.14
CA ILE A 265 11.72 -32.90 14.24
C ILE A 265 11.66 -34.43 14.18
N ASN A 266 11.60 -35.11 15.32
CA ASN A 266 11.58 -36.56 15.41
C ASN A 266 10.29 -37.14 14.82
N LYS A 267 9.15 -36.45 15.00
CA LYS A 267 7.87 -36.82 14.41
C LYS A 267 7.92 -36.72 12.89
N ALA A 268 8.37 -35.58 12.34
CA ALA A 268 8.52 -35.39 10.90
C ALA A 268 9.41 -36.47 10.28
N LYS A 269 10.56 -36.76 10.91
CA LYS A 269 11.48 -37.83 10.46
C LYS A 269 10.82 -39.20 10.48
N ARG A 270 10.08 -39.54 11.52
CA ARG A 270 9.36 -40.83 11.64
C ARG A 270 8.27 -40.99 10.58
N ASP A 271 7.56 -39.89 10.32
CA ASP A 271 6.44 -39.83 9.38
C ASP A 271 6.93 -39.66 7.91
N GLY A 272 8.23 -39.71 7.67
CA GLY A 272 8.83 -39.63 6.33
C GLY A 272 8.77 -38.24 5.68
N ILE A 273 8.52 -37.21 6.50
CA ILE A 273 8.41 -35.81 6.03
C ILE A 273 9.81 -35.26 5.79
N THR A 274 10.01 -34.63 4.63
CA THR A 274 11.25 -33.95 4.25
C THR A 274 11.03 -32.47 4.06
N ASP A 275 12.11 -31.69 4.16
CA ASP A 275 12.12 -30.26 3.89
C ASP A 275 12.87 -29.92 2.60
N VAL A 276 12.33 -28.99 1.81
CA VAL A 276 12.92 -28.52 0.57
C VAL A 276 13.08 -26.99 0.65
N LEU A 277 14.34 -26.54 0.50
CA LEU A 277 14.70 -25.12 0.42
C LEU A 277 14.89 -24.74 -1.05
N THR A 278 14.15 -23.72 -1.52
CA THR A 278 14.16 -23.28 -2.92
C THR A 278 13.59 -21.85 -3.03
N THR A 279 13.23 -21.41 -4.23
CA THR A 279 12.42 -20.21 -4.48
C THR A 279 11.05 -20.61 -5.04
N PHE A 280 10.07 -19.70 -5.01
CA PHE A 280 8.74 -20.01 -5.53
C PHE A 280 8.79 -20.33 -7.03
N LYS A 281 9.59 -19.60 -7.81
CA LYS A 281 9.74 -19.84 -9.26
C LYS A 281 10.42 -21.15 -9.63
N GLU A 282 11.37 -21.59 -8.82
CA GLU A 282 12.10 -22.84 -9.03
C GLU A 282 11.33 -24.06 -8.54
N SER A 283 10.31 -23.86 -7.70
CA SER A 283 9.44 -24.94 -7.23
C SER A 283 8.64 -25.55 -8.38
N PRO A 284 8.41 -26.88 -8.40
CA PRO A 284 7.50 -27.51 -9.36
C PRO A 284 6.12 -26.86 -9.37
N PHE A 285 5.48 -26.81 -10.53
CA PHE A 285 4.14 -26.19 -10.68
C PHE A 285 3.09 -26.80 -9.72
N SER A 286 3.17 -28.12 -9.49
CA SER A 286 2.29 -28.80 -8.51
C SER A 286 2.50 -28.30 -7.10
N VAL A 287 3.72 -27.96 -6.69
CA VAL A 287 4.06 -27.39 -5.38
C VAL A 287 3.54 -25.94 -5.30
N GLN A 288 3.77 -25.14 -6.35
CA GLN A 288 3.25 -23.77 -6.41
C GLN A 288 1.72 -23.73 -6.27
N THR A 289 1.02 -24.66 -6.93
CA THR A 289 -0.45 -24.80 -6.83
C THR A 289 -0.86 -25.13 -5.42
N GLN A 290 -0.22 -26.12 -4.77
CA GLN A 290 -0.51 -26.52 -3.41
C GLN A 290 -0.25 -25.36 -2.41
N ILE A 291 0.80 -24.57 -2.59
CA ILE A 291 1.06 -23.39 -1.74
C ILE A 291 -0.06 -22.35 -1.87
N ARG A 292 -0.55 -22.10 -3.10
CA ARG A 292 -1.70 -21.21 -3.32
C ARG A 292 -2.98 -21.73 -2.66
N GLU A 293 -3.23 -23.03 -2.73
CA GLU A 293 -4.35 -23.69 -2.06
C GLU A 293 -4.27 -23.55 -0.54
N ILE A 294 -3.10 -23.80 0.05
CA ILE A 294 -2.86 -23.63 1.50
C ILE A 294 -3.14 -22.18 1.91
N SER A 295 -2.67 -21.23 1.09
CA SER A 295 -2.89 -19.81 1.34
C SER A 295 -4.36 -19.43 1.25
N ALA A 296 -5.06 -19.88 0.22
CA ALA A 296 -6.49 -19.62 0.02
C ALA A 296 -7.34 -20.23 1.14
N GLN A 297 -7.02 -21.45 1.58
CA GLN A 297 -7.68 -22.09 2.70
C GLN A 297 -7.49 -21.30 3.99
N TRP A 298 -6.27 -20.91 4.30
CA TRP A 298 -5.94 -20.11 5.47
C TRP A 298 -6.68 -18.76 5.47
N ALA A 299 -6.71 -18.06 4.31
CA ALA A 299 -7.43 -16.81 4.17
C ALA A 299 -8.95 -16.97 4.33
N GLY A 300 -9.52 -18.08 3.81
CA GLY A 300 -10.95 -18.38 3.92
C GLY A 300 -11.41 -18.71 5.34
N GLU A 301 -10.51 -19.13 6.23
CA GLU A 301 -10.80 -19.42 7.64
C GLU A 301 -10.73 -18.15 8.53
N LYS A 302 -10.26 -17.04 8.00
CA LYS A 302 -10.09 -15.80 8.76
C LYS A 302 -11.31 -14.89 8.64
N ALA A 303 -11.64 -14.22 9.73
CA ALA A 303 -12.75 -13.27 9.78
C ALA A 303 -12.43 -11.92 9.07
N LEU A 304 -11.15 -11.64 8.82
CA LEU A 304 -10.67 -10.45 8.13
C LEU A 304 -10.02 -10.84 6.81
N PRO A 305 -10.02 -9.94 5.80
CA PRO A 305 -9.28 -10.15 4.57
C PRO A 305 -7.78 -10.30 4.84
N GLU A 306 -7.06 -10.86 3.87
CA GLU A 306 -5.60 -10.98 3.95
C GLU A 306 -4.98 -9.60 4.17
N MET A 307 -4.21 -9.46 5.25
CA MET A 307 -3.55 -8.21 5.61
C MET A 307 -2.28 -8.04 4.77
N GLY A 308 -1.92 -6.78 4.52
CA GLY A 308 -0.71 -6.40 3.81
C GLY A 308 0.25 -5.60 4.69
N PHE A 309 0.92 -4.62 4.10
CA PHE A 309 1.87 -3.69 4.71
C PHE A 309 3.16 -4.39 5.15
N THR A 310 3.24 -4.92 6.37
CA THR A 310 4.37 -5.69 6.90
C THR A 310 4.06 -7.19 7.01
N LEU A 311 3.01 -7.65 6.36
CA LEU A 311 2.63 -9.06 6.29
C LEU A 311 2.55 -9.48 4.82
N GLY A 312 3.40 -10.42 4.42
CA GLY A 312 3.47 -10.92 3.05
C GLY A 312 2.39 -11.94 2.73
N GLY A 313 1.97 -11.91 1.46
CA GLY A 313 1.07 -12.88 0.86
C GLY A 313 1.78 -13.75 -0.19
N VAL A 314 0.98 -14.40 -1.03
CA VAL A 314 1.52 -15.27 -2.10
C VAL A 314 2.22 -14.45 -3.19
N ASP A 315 1.82 -13.20 -3.39
CA ASP A 315 2.41 -12.34 -4.42
C ASP A 315 3.88 -11.99 -4.13
N GLU A 316 4.23 -11.84 -2.85
CA GLU A 316 5.58 -11.54 -2.39
C GLU A 316 6.54 -12.73 -2.56
N LEU A 317 6.01 -13.96 -2.54
CA LEU A 317 6.81 -15.17 -2.76
C LEU A 317 7.43 -15.25 -4.17
N VAL A 318 6.89 -14.52 -5.14
CA VAL A 318 7.35 -14.56 -6.54
C VAL A 318 8.70 -13.87 -6.74
N ASP A 319 9.14 -13.03 -5.79
CA ASP A 319 10.47 -12.42 -5.85
C ASP A 319 11.58 -13.51 -5.77
N PRO A 320 12.51 -13.57 -6.74
CA PRO A 320 13.53 -14.62 -6.78
C PRO A 320 14.53 -14.56 -5.63
N ARG A 321 14.58 -13.46 -4.87
CA ARG A 321 15.44 -13.29 -3.70
C ARG A 321 14.82 -13.91 -2.43
N VAL A 322 13.52 -14.14 -2.43
CA VAL A 322 12.78 -14.74 -1.31
C VAL A 322 12.98 -16.25 -1.34
N LYS A 323 13.55 -16.81 -0.27
CA LYS A 323 13.66 -18.28 -0.11
C LYS A 323 12.34 -18.85 0.41
N LEU A 324 11.99 -20.02 -0.07
CA LEU A 324 10.90 -20.85 0.44
C LEU A 324 11.47 -22.10 1.09
N LEU A 325 10.95 -22.44 2.26
CA LEU A 325 11.18 -23.74 2.87
C LEU A 325 9.82 -24.41 3.08
N TYR A 326 9.57 -25.51 2.40
CA TYR A 326 8.33 -26.26 2.54
C TYR A 326 8.57 -27.70 2.99
N ALA A 327 7.61 -28.25 3.71
CA ALA A 327 7.61 -29.65 4.14
C ALA A 327 6.71 -30.47 3.23
N VAL A 328 7.21 -31.61 2.79
CA VAL A 328 6.53 -32.54 1.88
C VAL A 328 6.56 -33.96 2.44
N ASP A 329 5.44 -34.67 2.34
CA ASP A 329 5.34 -36.08 2.71
C ASP A 329 5.84 -37.02 1.57
N THR A 330 5.77 -38.31 1.81
CA THR A 330 6.18 -39.35 0.84
C THR A 330 5.33 -39.38 -0.43
N ASP A 331 4.12 -38.83 -0.40
CA ASP A 331 3.20 -38.80 -1.53
C ASP A 331 3.30 -37.49 -2.34
N GLY A 332 4.22 -36.58 -1.96
CA GLY A 332 4.42 -35.30 -2.62
C GLY A 332 3.42 -34.23 -2.20
N LYS A 333 2.68 -34.44 -1.11
CA LYS A 333 1.76 -33.46 -0.54
C LYS A 333 2.52 -32.43 0.30
N VAL A 334 2.35 -31.16 -0.02
CA VAL A 334 2.91 -30.05 0.78
C VAL A 334 2.08 -29.90 2.05
N LEU A 335 2.72 -30.04 3.20
CA LEU A 335 2.09 -29.97 4.52
C LEU A 335 2.15 -28.57 5.14
N GLY A 336 3.22 -27.84 4.86
CA GLY A 336 3.43 -26.48 5.35
C GLY A 336 4.55 -25.79 4.58
N VAL A 337 4.57 -24.46 4.66
CA VAL A 337 5.51 -23.60 3.95
C VAL A 337 5.85 -22.38 4.77
N THR A 338 7.10 -21.96 4.70
CA THR A 338 7.61 -20.70 5.25
C THR A 338 8.37 -19.95 4.17
N SER A 339 8.29 -18.60 4.17
CA SER A 339 9.14 -17.75 3.34
C SER A 339 10.13 -16.97 4.18
N TRP A 340 11.26 -16.63 3.57
CA TRP A 340 12.37 -15.99 4.22
C TRP A 340 12.88 -14.84 3.38
N LEU A 341 12.80 -13.64 3.92
CA LEU A 341 13.22 -12.39 3.30
C LEU A 341 14.71 -12.15 3.58
N PRO A 342 15.51 -11.77 2.59
CA PRO A 342 16.94 -11.52 2.80
C PRO A 342 17.17 -10.15 3.44
N THR A 343 18.16 -10.08 4.32
CA THR A 343 18.75 -8.81 4.76
C THR A 343 20.14 -8.71 4.15
N TYR A 344 20.44 -7.56 3.54
CA TYR A 344 21.70 -7.33 2.86
C TYR A 344 22.62 -6.40 3.63
N GLU A 345 23.92 -6.57 3.41
CA GLU A 345 24.98 -5.66 3.78
C GLU A 345 26.05 -5.70 2.68
N ASN A 346 26.31 -4.58 2.03
CA ASN A 346 27.29 -4.47 0.94
C ASN A 346 27.13 -5.58 -0.14
N GLY A 347 25.90 -5.84 -0.57
CA GLY A 347 25.58 -6.83 -1.61
C GLY A 347 25.55 -8.28 -1.14
N LYS A 348 25.83 -8.56 0.13
CA LYS A 348 25.82 -9.92 0.71
C LYS A 348 24.62 -10.09 1.62
N VAL A 349 24.01 -11.27 1.59
CA VAL A 349 22.96 -11.63 2.55
C VAL A 349 23.60 -11.93 3.90
N VAL A 350 23.19 -11.18 4.92
CA VAL A 350 23.70 -11.31 6.30
C VAL A 350 22.68 -11.86 7.28
N GLY A 351 21.42 -11.98 6.87
CA GLY A 351 20.35 -12.53 7.68
C GLY A 351 19.12 -12.91 6.85
N TRP A 352 18.24 -13.67 7.47
CA TRP A 352 16.95 -14.09 6.90
C TRP A 352 15.82 -13.83 7.87
N THR A 353 14.72 -13.25 7.38
CA THR A 353 13.54 -12.93 8.18
C THR A 353 12.34 -13.74 7.73
N LEU A 354 11.73 -14.47 8.66
CA LEU A 354 10.49 -15.21 8.45
C LEU A 354 9.36 -14.23 8.18
N ASP A 355 8.63 -14.43 7.08
CA ASP A 355 7.48 -13.62 6.73
C ASP A 355 6.21 -14.49 6.62
N PHE A 356 6.06 -15.20 5.51
CA PHE A 356 4.92 -16.05 5.25
C PHE A 356 5.07 -17.40 5.96
N MET A 357 4.07 -17.77 6.77
CA MET A 357 4.08 -19.02 7.53
C MET A 357 2.67 -19.63 7.50
N ARG A 358 2.48 -20.73 6.73
CA ARG A 358 1.16 -21.37 6.56
C ARG A 358 1.28 -22.89 6.44
N HIS A 359 0.28 -23.60 6.93
CA HIS A 359 0.20 -25.05 6.84
C HIS A 359 -1.22 -25.49 6.50
N ARG A 360 -1.37 -26.71 6.02
CA ARG A 360 -2.68 -27.34 5.84
C ARG A 360 -3.35 -27.58 7.20
N THR A 361 -4.66 -27.48 7.26
CA THR A 361 -5.44 -27.78 8.47
C THR A 361 -5.34 -29.26 8.89
N ASP A 362 -5.17 -30.14 7.89
CA ASP A 362 -4.97 -31.58 8.10
C ASP A 362 -3.48 -31.99 8.22
N SER A 363 -2.57 -31.03 8.40
CA SER A 363 -1.16 -31.33 8.57
C SER A 363 -0.85 -31.89 9.96
N VAL A 364 0.33 -32.53 10.07
CA VAL A 364 0.79 -33.06 11.36
C VAL A 364 1.16 -31.93 12.33
N ASN A 365 0.77 -32.12 13.61
CA ASN A 365 1.17 -31.15 14.64
C ASN A 365 2.69 -31.05 14.72
N GLY A 366 3.22 -29.82 14.80
CA GLY A 366 4.65 -29.53 14.89
C GLY A 366 5.30 -29.25 13.53
N ILE A 367 4.53 -29.18 12.43
CA ILE A 367 5.11 -28.95 11.09
C ILE A 367 5.81 -27.59 10.98
N MET A 368 5.30 -26.54 11.65
CA MET A 368 5.94 -25.24 11.66
C MET A 368 7.19 -25.22 12.51
N GLU A 369 7.17 -25.87 13.68
CA GLU A 369 8.36 -26.07 14.50
C GLU A 369 9.46 -26.83 13.73
N PHE A 370 9.08 -27.85 12.97
CA PHE A 370 10.00 -28.57 12.11
C PHE A 370 10.63 -27.66 11.06
N LEU A 371 9.84 -26.89 10.30
CA LEU A 371 10.35 -26.01 9.24
C LEU A 371 11.30 -24.92 9.78
N ILE A 372 10.93 -24.26 10.88
CA ILE A 372 11.77 -23.22 11.49
C ILE A 372 13.09 -23.82 12.00
N ALA A 373 13.03 -25.00 12.67
CA ALA A 373 14.21 -25.68 13.12
C ALA A 373 15.12 -26.10 11.97
N ARG A 374 14.54 -26.58 10.86
CA ARG A 374 15.31 -26.96 9.65
C ARG A 374 15.97 -25.75 9.00
N MET A 375 15.31 -24.59 8.98
CA MET A 375 15.95 -23.37 8.50
C MET A 375 17.14 -22.98 9.39
N ALA A 376 16.96 -22.96 10.70
CA ALA A 376 18.04 -22.65 11.64
C ALA A 376 19.23 -23.60 11.54
N GLU A 377 18.96 -24.91 11.37
CA GLU A 377 20.03 -25.91 11.14
C GLU A 377 20.80 -25.66 9.85
N ARG A 378 20.09 -25.35 8.74
CA ARG A 378 20.73 -25.02 7.47
C ARG A 378 21.61 -23.78 7.57
N LEU A 379 21.09 -22.69 8.15
CA LEU A 379 21.84 -21.44 8.31
C LEU A 379 23.07 -21.62 9.22
N ARG A 380 22.94 -22.42 10.27
CA ARG A 380 24.08 -22.79 11.12
C ARG A 380 25.15 -23.55 10.31
N ASP A 381 24.73 -24.53 9.52
CA ASP A 381 25.64 -25.43 8.79
C ASP A 381 26.29 -24.70 7.60
N GLU A 382 25.59 -23.72 6.98
CA GLU A 382 26.13 -22.80 5.97
C GLU A 382 27.14 -21.82 6.58
N GLY A 383 26.87 -21.28 7.78
CA GLY A 383 27.76 -20.38 8.51
C GLY A 383 27.97 -19.00 7.87
N GLU A 384 27.10 -18.60 6.95
CA GLU A 384 27.27 -17.37 6.15
C GLU A 384 26.51 -16.16 6.73
N VAL A 385 25.50 -16.38 7.57
CA VAL A 385 24.62 -15.33 8.08
C VAL A 385 24.76 -15.12 9.60
N ARG A 386 24.54 -13.90 10.03
CA ARG A 386 24.65 -13.48 11.43
C ARG A 386 23.39 -13.74 12.25
N PHE A 387 22.21 -13.70 11.61
CA PHE A 387 20.95 -13.83 12.31
C PHE A 387 19.85 -14.50 11.46
N MET A 388 18.88 -15.04 12.16
CA MET A 388 17.60 -15.48 11.63
C MET A 388 16.49 -14.83 12.44
N SER A 389 15.74 -13.89 11.85
CA SER A 389 14.61 -13.26 12.50
C SER A 389 13.34 -14.09 12.28
N LEU A 390 12.57 -14.28 13.33
CA LEU A 390 11.21 -14.81 13.25
C LEU A 390 10.19 -13.69 13.02
N SER A 391 10.65 -12.50 12.62
CA SER A 391 9.85 -11.28 12.43
C SER A 391 9.25 -10.72 13.74
N ALA A 392 8.76 -9.51 13.70
CA ALA A 392 8.10 -8.93 14.85
C ALA A 392 6.74 -9.60 15.10
N ALA A 393 6.37 -9.73 16.37
CA ALA A 393 5.03 -10.06 16.80
C ALA A 393 4.35 -8.73 17.19
N PRO A 394 3.42 -8.21 16.36
CA PRO A 394 2.74 -6.95 16.65
C PRO A 394 1.98 -7.04 17.98
N LEU A 395 1.98 -5.95 18.76
CA LEU A 395 1.18 -5.78 19.98
C LEU A 395 1.46 -6.78 21.12
N ALA A 396 2.47 -7.63 20.98
CA ALA A 396 2.79 -8.65 21.96
C ALA A 396 3.31 -8.08 23.32
N GLY A 397 3.85 -6.86 23.32
CA GLY A 397 4.34 -6.18 24.51
C GLY A 397 3.27 -5.44 25.32
N MET A 398 2.08 -5.25 24.79
CA MET A 398 1.04 -4.39 25.39
C MET A 398 0.25 -5.05 26.53
N SER A 399 0.40 -6.35 26.75
CA SER A 399 -0.35 -7.12 27.77
C SER A 399 0.46 -7.44 29.03
N GLY A 400 1.68 -6.90 29.18
CA GLY A 400 2.58 -7.16 30.32
C GLY A 400 2.43 -6.15 31.44
N GLU A 401 2.36 -6.61 32.71
CA GLU A 401 2.51 -5.83 33.94
C GLU A 401 3.90 -5.14 33.95
N GLY A 402 4.02 -3.94 33.40
CA GLY A 402 5.27 -3.21 33.32
C GLY A 402 5.27 -1.98 32.43
N HIS A 403 4.12 -1.59 31.89
CA HIS A 403 3.99 -0.28 31.26
C HIS A 403 4.15 0.79 32.34
N GLU A 404 5.25 1.54 32.27
CA GLU A 404 5.30 2.84 32.89
C GLU A 404 4.12 3.63 32.31
N GLN A 405 3.15 3.96 33.16
CA GLN A 405 1.99 4.78 32.84
C GLN A 405 2.50 6.17 32.43
N GLY A 406 2.82 6.34 31.15
CA GLY A 406 3.27 7.56 30.50
C GLY A 406 2.20 8.10 29.57
N GLU A 407 1.48 9.08 30.04
CA GLU A 407 0.90 10.24 29.34
C GLU A 407 -0.18 10.09 28.27
N SER A 408 -0.61 8.92 27.79
CA SER A 408 -1.75 8.88 26.85
C SER A 408 -2.61 7.64 26.99
N ALA A 409 -3.52 7.63 27.96
CA ALA A 409 -4.58 6.63 28.09
C ALA A 409 -5.44 6.46 26.81
N VAL A 410 -5.48 7.47 25.96
CA VAL A 410 -6.22 7.45 24.68
C VAL A 410 -5.51 6.55 23.66
N LEU A 411 -4.18 6.58 23.64
CA LEU A 411 -3.40 5.79 22.70
C LEU A 411 -3.36 4.31 23.10
N ASP A 412 -3.13 4.02 24.38
CA ASP A 412 -3.21 2.65 24.90
C ASP A 412 -4.58 2.04 24.56
N HIS A 413 -5.63 2.84 24.67
CA HIS A 413 -6.98 2.42 24.32
C HIS A 413 -7.15 2.18 22.80
N VAL A 414 -6.55 3.00 21.94
CA VAL A 414 -6.64 2.84 20.47
C VAL A 414 -5.80 1.67 19.98
N LEU A 415 -4.57 1.53 20.47
CA LEU A 415 -3.72 0.39 20.14
C LEU A 415 -4.31 -0.91 20.69
N GLN A 416 -4.92 -0.87 21.87
CA GLN A 416 -5.65 -2.00 22.43
C GLN A 416 -6.89 -2.34 21.60
N MET A 417 -7.62 -1.35 21.11
CA MET A 417 -8.75 -1.55 20.20
C MET A 417 -8.30 -2.18 18.88
N VAL A 418 -7.19 -1.73 18.29
CA VAL A 418 -6.61 -2.35 17.09
C VAL A 418 -6.16 -3.79 17.39
N ALA A 419 -5.52 -4.02 18.53
CA ALA A 419 -5.16 -5.37 18.99
C ALA A 419 -6.38 -6.26 19.14
N ASP A 420 -7.44 -5.79 19.82
CA ASP A 420 -8.66 -6.55 20.08
C ASP A 420 -9.45 -6.88 18.78
N ILE A 421 -9.41 -5.98 17.80
CA ILE A 421 -10.01 -6.22 16.47
C ILE A 421 -9.21 -7.24 15.67
N MET A 422 -7.88 -7.22 15.77
CA MET A 422 -6.99 -8.03 14.96
C MET A 422 -6.67 -9.40 15.60
N GLU A 423 -6.66 -9.51 16.93
CA GLU A 423 -6.34 -10.75 17.66
C GLU A 423 -7.25 -11.94 17.27
N PRO A 424 -8.59 -11.80 17.19
CA PRO A 424 -9.45 -12.92 16.80
C PRO A 424 -9.18 -13.47 15.40
N ALA A 425 -8.67 -12.59 14.52
CA ALA A 425 -8.40 -12.97 13.13
C ALA A 425 -6.99 -13.56 12.95
N TYR A 426 -6.00 -13.06 13.67
CA TYR A 426 -4.58 -13.39 13.43
C TYR A 426 -3.88 -14.07 14.59
N GLY A 427 -4.42 -14.03 15.82
CA GLY A 427 -3.88 -14.76 16.98
C GLY A 427 -2.48 -14.32 17.38
N PHE A 428 -2.21 -13.02 17.46
CA PHE A 428 -0.86 -12.47 17.74
C PHE A 428 -0.27 -12.98 19.05
N HIS A 429 -1.09 -13.15 20.11
CA HIS A 429 -0.63 -13.74 21.37
C HIS A 429 -0.23 -15.21 21.22
N SER A 430 -0.95 -15.98 20.42
CA SER A 430 -0.62 -17.39 20.18
C SER A 430 0.65 -17.48 19.32
N LEU A 431 0.80 -16.59 18.33
CA LEU A 431 2.00 -16.49 17.50
C LEU A 431 3.25 -16.10 18.32
N PHE A 432 3.10 -15.14 19.23
CA PHE A 432 4.18 -14.76 20.15
C PHE A 432 4.66 -15.95 20.99
N ARG A 433 3.72 -16.64 21.67
CA ARG A 433 4.04 -17.84 22.46
C ARG A 433 4.65 -18.96 21.60
N PHE A 434 4.19 -19.10 20.37
CA PHE A 434 4.76 -20.06 19.43
C PHE A 434 6.23 -19.75 19.13
N LYS A 435 6.55 -18.48 18.84
CA LYS A 435 7.92 -18.05 18.53
C LYS A 435 8.87 -18.22 19.74
N LEU A 436 8.38 -18.01 20.96
CA LEU A 436 9.15 -18.22 22.20
C LEU A 436 9.68 -19.67 22.38
N LYS A 437 9.08 -20.67 21.73
CA LYS A 437 9.56 -22.05 21.76
C LYS A 437 10.97 -22.22 21.20
N PHE A 438 11.41 -21.26 20.38
CA PHE A 438 12.73 -21.27 19.75
C PHE A 438 13.78 -20.52 20.57
N HIS A 439 13.42 -19.99 21.74
CA HIS A 439 14.29 -19.25 22.65
C HIS A 439 15.09 -18.14 21.94
N PRO A 440 14.42 -17.26 21.18
CA PRO A 440 15.06 -16.15 20.51
C PRO A 440 15.50 -15.08 21.50
N ASP A 441 16.42 -14.22 21.07
CA ASP A 441 16.62 -12.91 21.67
C ASP A 441 15.47 -11.98 21.26
N GLU A 442 15.03 -11.14 22.18
CA GLU A 442 13.89 -10.25 22.00
C GLU A 442 14.38 -8.82 21.75
N ALA A 443 14.02 -8.23 20.62
CA ALA A 443 14.29 -6.83 20.28
C ALA A 443 12.97 -6.07 20.14
N LYS A 444 12.78 -5.01 20.91
CA LYS A 444 11.58 -4.18 20.83
C LYS A 444 11.57 -3.37 19.55
N VAL A 445 10.39 -3.24 18.95
CA VAL A 445 10.15 -2.37 17.80
C VAL A 445 9.15 -1.27 18.17
N TYR A 446 9.36 -0.08 17.64
CA TYR A 446 8.67 1.12 18.05
C TYR A 446 7.96 1.81 16.90
N ILE A 447 6.93 2.57 17.24
CA ILE A 447 6.38 3.63 16.40
C ILE A 447 6.81 4.97 16.97
N CYS A 448 7.40 5.83 16.12
CA CYS A 448 7.85 7.15 16.51
C CYS A 448 7.08 8.22 15.74
N TYR A 449 6.61 9.26 16.45
CA TYR A 449 5.76 10.31 15.90
C TYR A 449 6.03 11.66 16.59
N PRO A 450 5.89 12.80 15.86
CA PRO A 450 6.28 14.10 16.41
C PRO A 450 5.21 14.71 17.33
N ASP A 451 3.91 14.42 17.11
CA ASP A 451 2.81 15.12 17.78
C ASP A 451 1.75 14.13 18.31
N PRO A 452 1.57 14.03 19.63
CA PRO A 452 0.54 13.18 20.25
C PRO A 452 -0.90 13.52 19.81
N ALA A 453 -1.18 14.77 19.42
CA ALA A 453 -2.50 15.16 18.95
C ALA A 453 -2.90 14.48 17.63
N LYS A 454 -1.93 13.92 16.88
CA LYS A 454 -2.15 13.19 15.63
C LYS A 454 -2.42 11.69 15.82
N LEU A 455 -2.40 11.19 17.04
CA LEU A 455 -2.60 9.76 17.33
C LEU A 455 -3.86 9.13 16.71
N PRO A 456 -5.04 9.80 16.70
CA PRO A 456 -6.21 9.23 16.04
C PRO A 456 -6.01 9.02 14.53
N GLN A 457 -5.36 9.98 13.84
CA GLN A 457 -5.06 9.86 12.41
C GLN A 457 -3.98 8.80 12.16
N ILE A 458 -2.97 8.70 13.05
CA ILE A 458 -1.92 7.69 12.98
C ILE A 458 -2.54 6.30 13.09
N SER A 459 -3.44 6.07 14.04
CA SER A 459 -4.13 4.80 14.24
C SER A 459 -4.95 4.39 13.02
N LEU A 460 -5.68 5.34 12.41
CA LEU A 460 -6.42 5.10 11.17
C LEU A 460 -5.46 4.78 10.00
N ALA A 461 -4.32 5.47 9.92
CA ALA A 461 -3.33 5.23 8.88
C ALA A 461 -2.71 3.83 9.01
N VAL A 462 -2.38 3.39 10.23
CA VAL A 462 -1.88 2.04 10.51
C VAL A 462 -2.94 1.00 10.16
N ALA A 463 -4.18 1.17 10.61
CA ALA A 463 -5.28 0.25 10.30
C ALA A 463 -5.51 0.12 8.79
N GLN A 464 -5.51 1.24 8.05
CA GLN A 464 -5.65 1.24 6.59
C GLN A 464 -4.45 0.61 5.88
N ALA A 465 -3.24 0.77 6.41
CA ALA A 465 -2.05 0.15 5.83
C ALA A 465 -2.13 -1.38 5.88
N TYR A 466 -2.60 -1.93 7.00
CA TYR A 466 -2.78 -3.38 7.17
C TYR A 466 -4.01 -3.93 6.45
N VAL A 467 -5.13 -3.22 6.45
CA VAL A 467 -6.41 -3.66 5.88
C VAL A 467 -6.95 -2.60 4.90
N PRO A 468 -6.43 -2.56 3.67
CA PRO A 468 -6.82 -1.55 2.68
C PRO A 468 -8.32 -1.55 2.34
N SER A 469 -9.01 -2.67 2.55
CA SER A 469 -10.45 -2.83 2.29
C SER A 469 -11.37 -2.28 3.39
N LEU A 470 -10.83 -1.78 4.51
CA LEU A 470 -11.64 -1.12 5.56
C LEU A 470 -12.17 0.26 5.15
N THR A 471 -11.65 0.85 4.09
CA THR A 471 -12.28 2.04 3.52
C THR A 471 -13.51 1.60 2.72
N PRO A 472 -14.72 2.14 3.03
CA PRO A 472 -15.85 2.00 2.11
C PRO A 472 -15.37 2.47 0.73
N ALA A 473 -15.69 1.69 -0.31
CA ALA A 473 -15.53 2.17 -1.67
C ALA A 473 -16.47 3.38 -1.80
N GLU A 474 -15.90 4.60 -1.67
CA GLU A 474 -16.58 5.83 -2.01
C GLU A 474 -16.75 5.93 -3.53
#